data_b344e3260ab7497504c13da531414b17
#
_entry.id   b344e3260ab7497504c13da531414b17
#
_cell.length_a   1.000
_cell.length_b   1.000
_cell.length_c   1.000
_cell.angle_alpha   90.00
_cell.angle_beta   90.00
_cell.angle_gamma   90.00
#
_symmetry.space_group_name_H-M   'P 1'
#
loop_
_entity.id
_entity.type
_entity.pdbx_description
1 polymer ?
#
loop_
_entity_poly.entity_id
_entity_poly.type
_entity_poly.pdbx_seq_one_letter_code
_entity_poly.pdbx_strand_id
1 'polypeptide(L)'
;AATDYPTLSQFREFLQGYITFVAQQDKAAETEVETAIHVEQARNLQILLGAVENLCSNYGRLFDGHTTISDITGEKIVTFDISTIKELGNVFTAQMQNLVSLCWDNAIAVGGPEKEKWESGAYAIEDITKFLILIDESHRWVNTSMPLILDMVTRYLREARKYFAGIVLASQSVRDYMPEGDFSGADNIRILFELCQYKFMFKQDSSAKEHIRRIFGEGMTFSQVESIPFLEQGENVLSIAGAGALQFRVWLSRDYEATLFSGGR
;
A
#
# COMPACT_ATOMS: atom_id res chain seq x y z
N ALA A 1 18.07 -8.19 20.14
CA ALA A 1 16.88 -7.37 20.31
C ALA A 1 15.71 -7.89 19.44
N ALA A 2 15.97 -8.51 18.28
CA ALA A 2 14.92 -8.95 17.35
C ALA A 2 14.27 -10.32 17.69
N THR A 3 14.58 -10.93 18.81
CA THR A 3 14.14 -12.28 19.18
C THR A 3 13.18 -12.32 20.38
N ASP A 4 12.76 -11.17 20.89
CA ASP A 4 11.99 -11.07 22.13
C ASP A 4 10.46 -11.11 21.95
N TYR A 5 9.97 -11.25 20.71
CA TYR A 5 8.53 -11.35 20.43
C TYR A 5 8.17 -12.78 19.97
N PRO A 6 6.94 -13.24 20.26
CA PRO A 6 6.52 -14.61 19.91
C PRO A 6 6.40 -14.79 18.39
N THR A 7 6.75 -15.99 17.91
CA THR A 7 6.52 -16.43 16.55
C THR A 7 5.06 -16.92 16.37
N LEU A 8 4.63 -17.10 15.10
CA LEU A 8 3.33 -17.67 14.82
C LEU A 8 3.15 -19.09 15.37
N SER A 9 4.20 -19.93 15.34
CA SER A 9 4.17 -21.25 15.97
C SER A 9 3.94 -21.19 17.48
N GLN A 10 4.59 -20.25 18.17
CA GLN A 10 4.36 -20.04 19.61
C GLN A 10 2.95 -19.50 19.88
N PHE A 11 2.44 -18.61 19.03
CA PHE A 11 1.05 -18.14 19.13
C PHE A 11 0.06 -19.28 18.87
N ARG A 12 0.32 -20.17 17.92
CA ARG A 12 -0.48 -21.38 17.69
C ARG A 12 -0.56 -22.27 18.93
N GLU A 13 0.58 -22.54 19.55
CA GLU A 13 0.65 -23.33 20.79
C GLU A 13 -0.16 -22.67 21.92
N PHE A 14 -0.02 -21.37 22.08
CA PHE A 14 -0.82 -20.60 23.03
C PHE A 14 -2.33 -20.74 22.75
N LEU A 15 -2.77 -20.58 21.48
CA LEU A 15 -4.18 -20.72 21.11
C LEU A 15 -4.73 -22.11 21.42
N GLN A 16 -3.96 -23.18 21.13
CA GLN A 16 -4.35 -24.55 21.47
C GLN A 16 -4.55 -24.75 22.97
N GLY A 17 -3.63 -24.21 23.76
CA GLY A 17 -3.77 -24.20 25.23
C GLY A 17 -4.97 -23.41 25.71
N TYR A 18 -5.20 -22.24 25.13
CA TYR A 18 -6.31 -21.36 25.51
C TYR A 18 -7.69 -21.96 25.14
N ILE A 19 -7.82 -22.61 24.00
CA ILE A 19 -9.04 -23.34 23.61
C ILE A 19 -9.33 -24.44 24.62
N THR A 20 -8.30 -25.18 25.06
CA THR A 20 -8.44 -26.22 26.08
C THR A 20 -8.92 -25.63 27.42
N PHE A 21 -8.39 -24.49 27.81
CA PHE A 21 -8.79 -23.75 29.00
C PHE A 21 -10.27 -23.33 28.93
N VAL A 22 -10.70 -22.71 27.82
CA VAL A 22 -12.11 -22.28 27.61
C VAL A 22 -13.05 -23.49 27.65
N ALA A 23 -12.67 -24.62 27.04
CA ALA A 23 -13.45 -25.85 27.08
C ALA A 23 -13.55 -26.47 28.49
N GLN A 24 -12.62 -26.21 29.40
CA GLN A 24 -12.69 -26.59 30.78
C GLN A 24 -13.64 -25.68 31.59
N GLN A 25 -13.66 -24.36 31.28
CA GLN A 25 -14.58 -23.41 31.88
C GLN A 25 -16.05 -23.69 31.50
N ASP A 26 -16.29 -24.16 30.26
CA ASP A 26 -17.63 -24.56 29.83
C ASP A 26 -18.25 -25.66 30.74
N LYS A 27 -17.44 -26.59 31.20
CA LYS A 27 -17.85 -27.63 32.14
C LYS A 27 -18.21 -27.13 33.56
N ALA A 28 -17.81 -25.90 33.89
CA ALA A 28 -18.04 -25.23 35.16
C ALA A 28 -19.12 -24.13 35.04
N ALA A 29 -19.71 -23.94 33.87
CA ALA A 29 -20.74 -22.93 33.64
C ALA A 29 -22.01 -23.26 34.44
N GLU A 30 -22.55 -22.27 35.15
CA GLU A 30 -23.72 -22.42 36.00
C GLU A 30 -25.03 -22.08 35.27
N THR A 31 -24.94 -21.41 34.10
CA THR A 31 -26.11 -20.97 33.34
C THR A 31 -26.03 -21.37 31.87
N GLU A 32 -27.20 -21.54 31.22
CA GLU A 32 -27.27 -21.80 29.76
C GLU A 32 -26.68 -20.66 28.93
N VAL A 33 -26.74 -19.42 29.40
CA VAL A 33 -26.19 -18.23 28.74
C VAL A 33 -24.66 -18.28 28.74
N GLU A 34 -24.05 -18.62 29.88
CA GLU A 34 -22.59 -18.78 29.99
C GLU A 34 -22.09 -19.90 29.09
N THR A 35 -22.78 -21.04 29.06
CA THR A 35 -22.48 -22.15 28.17
C THR A 35 -22.52 -21.70 26.69
N ALA A 36 -23.56 -20.97 26.27
CA ALA A 36 -23.70 -20.46 24.92
C ALA A 36 -22.55 -19.51 24.55
N ILE A 37 -22.15 -18.62 25.45
CA ILE A 37 -21.01 -17.70 25.23
C ILE A 37 -19.69 -18.46 25.07
N HIS A 38 -19.44 -19.45 25.95
CA HIS A 38 -18.21 -20.25 25.88
C HIS A 38 -18.13 -21.09 24.59
N VAL A 39 -19.24 -21.66 24.14
CA VAL A 39 -19.33 -22.42 22.88
C VAL A 39 -19.01 -21.53 21.69
N GLU A 40 -19.60 -20.32 21.63
CA GLU A 40 -19.32 -19.38 20.55
C GLU A 40 -17.86 -18.88 20.58
N GLN A 41 -17.33 -18.60 21.75
CA GLN A 41 -15.93 -18.22 21.94
C GLN A 41 -14.98 -19.33 21.48
N ALA A 42 -15.24 -20.58 21.88
CA ALA A 42 -14.45 -21.73 21.46
C ALA A 42 -14.48 -21.94 19.93
N ARG A 43 -15.64 -21.75 19.31
CA ARG A 43 -15.79 -21.81 17.84
C ARG A 43 -14.96 -20.73 17.13
N ASN A 44 -15.01 -19.49 17.60
CA ASN A 44 -14.25 -18.40 17.01
C ASN A 44 -12.74 -18.61 17.17
N LEU A 45 -12.29 -19.14 18.31
CA LEU A 45 -10.90 -19.50 18.55
C LEU A 45 -10.45 -20.66 17.65
N GLN A 46 -11.29 -21.65 17.38
CA GLN A 46 -10.97 -22.72 16.45
C GLN A 46 -10.82 -22.23 15.00
N ILE A 47 -11.66 -21.29 14.57
CA ILE A 47 -11.51 -20.66 13.24
C ILE A 47 -10.17 -19.92 13.15
N LEU A 48 -9.82 -19.14 14.19
CA LEU A 48 -8.54 -18.45 14.27
C LEU A 48 -7.36 -19.45 14.27
N LEU A 49 -7.44 -20.51 15.05
CA LEU A 49 -6.42 -21.55 15.10
C LEU A 49 -6.21 -22.18 13.72
N GLY A 50 -7.29 -22.53 13.00
CA GLY A 50 -7.21 -23.06 11.64
C GLY A 50 -6.50 -22.11 10.66
N ALA A 51 -6.76 -20.81 10.77
CA ALA A 51 -6.06 -19.80 9.96
C ALA A 51 -4.54 -19.74 10.29
N VAL A 52 -4.19 -19.74 11.58
CA VAL A 52 -2.80 -19.73 12.03
C VAL A 52 -2.07 -21.01 11.64
N GLU A 53 -2.72 -22.18 11.78
CA GLU A 53 -2.16 -23.47 11.35
C GLU A 53 -1.90 -23.49 9.83
N ASN A 54 -2.80 -22.94 9.05
CA ASN A 54 -2.62 -22.80 7.60
C ASN A 54 -1.38 -21.95 7.28
N LEU A 55 -1.23 -20.79 7.95
CA LEU A 55 -0.07 -19.92 7.76
C LEU A 55 1.23 -20.63 8.15
N CYS A 56 1.28 -21.30 9.31
CA CYS A 56 2.47 -22.03 9.75
C CYS A 56 2.82 -23.19 8.81
N SER A 57 1.83 -23.96 8.36
CA SER A 57 2.06 -25.18 7.57
C SER A 57 2.39 -24.89 6.11
N ASN A 58 1.66 -23.97 5.48
CA ASN A 58 1.79 -23.71 4.04
C ASN A 58 2.72 -22.55 3.73
N TYR A 59 2.87 -21.59 4.66
CA TYR A 59 3.59 -20.33 4.45
C TYR A 59 4.56 -20.02 5.59
N GLY A 60 4.95 -21.02 6.39
CA GLY A 60 5.82 -20.83 7.56
C GLY A 60 7.12 -20.10 7.23
N ARG A 61 7.71 -20.36 6.05
CA ARG A 61 8.92 -19.66 5.60
C ARG A 61 8.74 -18.13 5.41
N LEU A 62 7.50 -17.66 5.24
CA LEU A 62 7.18 -16.24 5.05
C LEU A 62 6.67 -15.57 6.33
N PHE A 63 5.98 -16.34 7.21
CA PHE A 63 5.28 -15.76 8.35
C PHE A 63 5.70 -16.32 9.71
N ASP A 64 6.32 -17.52 9.76
CA ASP A 64 6.69 -18.14 11.01
C ASP A 64 8.19 -18.02 11.27
N GLY A 65 8.54 -17.05 12.10
CA GLY A 65 9.92 -16.75 12.45
C GLY A 65 10.11 -15.28 12.79
N HIS A 66 11.32 -14.93 13.13
CA HIS A 66 11.72 -13.53 13.33
C HIS A 66 12.05 -12.91 11.97
N THR A 67 11.82 -11.60 11.85
CA THR A 67 12.11 -10.88 10.61
C THR A 67 13.59 -11.06 10.21
N THR A 68 13.81 -11.37 8.93
CA THR A 68 15.14 -11.44 8.33
C THR A 68 15.50 -10.15 7.59
N ILE A 69 14.56 -9.21 7.50
CA ILE A 69 14.82 -7.89 6.92
C ILE A 69 15.64 -7.11 7.95
N SER A 70 16.83 -6.66 7.55
CA SER A 70 17.66 -5.79 8.38
C SER A 70 16.99 -4.42 8.57
N ASP A 71 17.44 -3.67 9.58
CA ASP A 71 17.02 -2.27 9.75
C ASP A 71 17.38 -1.46 8.49
N ILE A 72 16.38 -0.90 7.85
CA ILE A 72 16.52 -0.11 6.62
C ILE A 72 16.58 1.40 6.89
N THR A 73 16.50 1.83 8.14
CA THR A 73 16.42 3.25 8.50
C THR A 73 17.66 4.05 8.06
N GLY A 74 18.83 3.41 8.02
CA GLY A 74 20.08 4.01 7.57
C GLY A 74 20.36 3.90 6.08
N GLU A 75 19.54 3.15 5.34
CA GLU A 75 19.77 2.91 3.92
C GLU A 75 19.23 4.05 3.05
N LYS A 76 19.99 4.42 2.02
CA LYS A 76 19.58 5.47 1.08
C LYS A 76 18.58 4.98 0.05
N ILE A 77 18.72 3.74 -0.39
CA ILE A 77 17.87 3.10 -1.40
C ILE A 77 17.64 1.65 -0.98
N VAL A 78 16.39 1.27 -0.88
CA VAL A 78 15.95 -0.11 -0.61
C VAL A 78 15.00 -0.53 -1.72
N THR A 79 15.18 -1.70 -2.27
CA THR A 79 14.31 -2.28 -3.30
C THR A 79 13.71 -3.59 -2.78
N PHE A 80 12.39 -3.72 -2.87
CA PHE A 80 11.67 -4.94 -2.58
C PHE A 80 11.20 -5.59 -3.88
N ASP A 81 11.74 -6.77 -4.21
CA ASP A 81 11.22 -7.58 -5.31
C ASP A 81 10.08 -8.46 -4.82
N ILE A 82 8.86 -8.14 -5.27
CA ILE A 82 7.64 -8.85 -4.91
C ILE A 82 7.16 -9.81 -6.02
N SER A 83 7.95 -9.98 -7.08
CA SER A 83 7.55 -10.76 -8.27
C SER A 83 7.19 -12.22 -7.93
N THR A 84 7.86 -12.83 -6.97
CA THR A 84 7.65 -14.24 -6.58
C THR A 84 6.39 -14.49 -5.76
N ILE A 85 5.84 -13.47 -5.09
CA ILE A 85 4.67 -13.61 -4.23
C ILE A 85 3.38 -13.06 -4.85
N LYS A 86 3.46 -12.37 -5.99
CA LYS A 86 2.33 -11.67 -6.63
C LYS A 86 1.13 -12.57 -6.96
N GLU A 87 1.36 -13.86 -7.19
CA GLU A 87 0.30 -14.82 -7.54
C GLU A 87 -0.29 -15.56 -6.32
N LEU A 88 0.18 -15.25 -5.11
CA LEU A 88 -0.21 -15.96 -3.90
C LEU A 88 -1.46 -15.39 -3.19
N GLY A 89 -2.30 -14.62 -3.88
CA GLY A 89 -3.60 -14.15 -3.37
C GLY A 89 -3.53 -13.49 -1.98
N ASN A 90 -4.13 -14.12 -0.97
CA ASN A 90 -4.18 -13.58 0.40
C ASN A 90 -2.79 -13.41 1.05
N VAL A 91 -1.81 -14.24 0.68
CA VAL A 91 -0.42 -14.12 1.14
C VAL A 91 0.19 -12.83 0.59
N PHE A 92 -0.06 -12.54 -0.68
CA PHE A 92 0.36 -11.29 -1.31
C PHE A 92 -0.22 -10.09 -0.56
N THR A 93 -1.53 -10.10 -0.28
CA THR A 93 -2.19 -9.03 0.47
C THR A 93 -1.55 -8.80 1.85
N ALA A 94 -1.31 -9.89 2.61
CA ALA A 94 -0.68 -9.79 3.93
C ALA A 94 0.76 -9.25 3.85
N GLN A 95 1.55 -9.67 2.86
CA GLN A 95 2.90 -9.15 2.67
C GLN A 95 2.91 -7.68 2.25
N MET A 96 1.95 -7.24 1.42
CA MET A 96 1.82 -5.83 1.07
C MET A 96 1.43 -4.96 2.27
N GLN A 97 0.56 -5.46 3.16
CA GLN A 97 0.26 -4.78 4.41
C GLN A 97 1.51 -4.62 5.28
N ASN A 98 2.32 -5.68 5.42
CA ASN A 98 3.56 -5.64 6.17
C ASN A 98 4.55 -4.63 5.55
N LEU A 99 4.70 -4.60 4.22
CA LEU A 99 5.58 -3.66 3.54
C LEU A 99 5.12 -2.20 3.69
N VAL A 100 3.83 -1.93 3.56
CA VAL A 100 3.30 -0.57 3.78
C VAL A 100 3.52 -0.13 5.22
N SER A 101 3.29 -1.02 6.21
CA SER A 101 3.57 -0.73 7.62
C SER A 101 5.05 -0.46 7.86
N LEU A 102 5.94 -1.29 7.33
CA LEU A 102 7.39 -1.11 7.42
C LEU A 102 7.82 0.25 6.84
N CYS A 103 7.31 0.59 5.66
CA CYS A 103 7.60 1.88 5.03
C CYS A 103 7.07 3.04 5.87
N TRP A 104 5.89 2.90 6.49
CA TRP A 104 5.31 3.91 7.37
C TRP A 104 6.16 4.12 8.63
N ASP A 105 6.55 3.05 9.30
CA ASP A 105 7.38 3.12 10.50
C ASP A 105 8.73 3.76 10.20
N ASN A 106 9.34 3.43 9.06
CA ASN A 106 10.58 4.07 8.59
C ASN A 106 10.39 5.55 8.23
N ALA A 107 9.28 5.91 7.60
CA ALA A 107 8.98 7.32 7.30
C ALA A 107 8.86 8.15 8.59
N ILE A 108 8.26 7.61 9.65
CA ILE A 108 8.18 8.25 10.96
C ILE A 108 9.55 8.32 11.61
N ALA A 109 10.31 7.23 11.60
CA ALA A 109 11.65 7.15 12.23
C ALA A 109 12.64 8.13 11.59
N VAL A 110 12.61 8.29 10.27
CA VAL A 110 13.43 9.26 9.54
C VAL A 110 12.88 10.68 9.71
N GLY A 111 11.58 10.86 9.52
CA GLY A 111 10.96 12.18 9.45
C GLY A 111 10.74 12.87 10.79
N GLY A 112 10.65 12.10 11.90
CA GLY A 112 10.49 12.68 13.25
C GLY A 112 11.62 13.63 13.62
N PRO A 113 12.89 13.16 13.65
CA PRO A 113 14.04 14.04 13.89
C PRO A 113 14.18 15.17 12.86
N GLU A 114 13.86 14.93 11.62
CA GLU A 114 13.91 15.95 10.56
C GLU A 114 12.86 17.06 10.79
N LYS A 115 11.70 16.71 11.33
CA LYS A 115 10.67 17.68 11.73
C LYS A 115 11.17 18.59 12.85
N GLU A 116 11.83 18.07 13.86
CA GLU A 116 12.43 18.87 14.93
C GLU A 116 13.49 19.85 14.38
N LYS A 117 14.34 19.38 13.45
CA LYS A 117 15.30 20.26 12.75
C LYS A 117 14.60 21.41 12.03
N TRP A 118 13.56 21.10 11.26
CA TRP A 118 12.78 22.11 10.53
C TRP A 118 12.11 23.12 11.48
N GLU A 119 11.46 22.64 12.52
CA GLU A 119 10.77 23.49 13.51
C GLU A 119 11.74 24.37 14.31
N SER A 120 13.01 24.00 14.42
CA SER A 120 14.05 24.84 15.05
C SER A 120 14.34 26.11 14.25
N GLY A 121 13.97 26.16 12.95
CA GLY A 121 14.26 27.26 12.04
C GLY A 121 15.74 27.41 11.64
N ALA A 122 16.62 26.48 12.05
CA ALA A 122 18.05 26.53 11.76
C ALA A 122 18.43 25.85 10.42
N TYR A 123 17.51 25.14 9.80
CA TYR A 123 17.74 24.32 8.60
C TYR A 123 16.83 24.77 7.45
N ALA A 124 17.36 24.84 6.23
CA ALA A 124 16.58 25.03 5.03
C ALA A 124 15.85 23.74 4.64
N ILE A 125 14.78 23.85 3.85
CA ILE A 125 14.00 22.65 3.42
C ILE A 125 14.84 21.69 2.56
N GLU A 126 15.86 22.18 1.91
CA GLU A 126 16.81 21.44 1.09
C GLU A 126 17.69 20.52 1.96
N ASP A 127 17.99 20.92 3.19
CA ASP A 127 18.83 20.20 4.14
C ASP A 127 18.07 19.10 4.89
N ILE A 128 16.74 19.08 4.77
CA ILE A 128 15.89 18.09 5.42
C ILE A 128 15.87 16.80 4.61
N THR A 129 16.13 15.67 5.27
CA THR A 129 16.03 14.34 4.67
C THR A 129 14.57 14.00 4.38
N LYS A 130 14.31 13.56 3.17
CA LYS A 130 12.97 13.21 2.70
C LYS A 130 12.89 11.70 2.45
N PHE A 131 11.75 11.11 2.80
CA PHE A 131 11.47 9.70 2.58
C PHE A 131 10.51 9.54 1.39
N LEU A 132 10.88 8.71 0.40
CA LEU A 132 10.05 8.52 -0.79
C LEU A 132 9.83 7.03 -1.06
N ILE A 133 8.58 6.66 -1.21
CA ILE A 133 8.16 5.33 -1.67
C ILE A 133 7.83 5.41 -3.15
N LEU A 134 8.42 4.54 -3.95
CA LEU A 134 8.09 4.35 -5.37
C LEU A 134 7.41 2.99 -5.53
N ILE A 135 6.22 2.97 -6.10
CA ILE A 135 5.45 1.76 -6.31
C ILE A 135 5.13 1.62 -7.78
N ASP A 136 5.81 0.69 -8.43
CA ASP A 136 5.50 0.32 -9.80
C ASP A 136 4.36 -0.69 -9.83
N GLU A 137 3.56 -0.69 -10.91
CA GLU A 137 2.37 -1.53 -11.09
C GLU A 137 1.45 -1.49 -9.86
N SER A 138 1.28 -0.31 -9.28
CA SER A 138 0.59 -0.09 -8.00
C SER A 138 -0.86 -0.58 -8.00
N HIS A 139 -1.53 -0.60 -9.16
CA HIS A 139 -2.88 -1.13 -9.33
C HIS A 139 -3.04 -2.59 -8.89
N ARG A 140 -1.95 -3.37 -8.84
CA ARG A 140 -2.00 -4.78 -8.43
C ARG A 140 -2.44 -4.97 -6.99
N TRP A 141 -2.27 -3.96 -6.15
CA TRP A 141 -2.57 -4.02 -4.73
C TRP A 141 -3.22 -2.75 -4.17
N VAL A 142 -3.18 -1.65 -4.88
CA VAL A 142 -3.90 -0.42 -4.56
C VAL A 142 -5.09 -0.33 -5.52
N ASN A 143 -6.17 -1.04 -5.23
CA ASN A 143 -7.39 -1.06 -6.05
C ASN A 143 -8.63 -1.33 -5.19
N THR A 144 -9.82 -1.25 -5.79
CA THR A 144 -11.09 -1.43 -5.09
C THR A 144 -11.29 -2.84 -4.51
N SER A 145 -10.63 -3.86 -5.07
CA SER A 145 -10.70 -5.25 -4.57
C SER A 145 -9.84 -5.48 -3.32
N MET A 146 -8.97 -4.53 -2.95
CA MET A 146 -8.07 -4.60 -1.79
C MET A 146 -8.28 -3.43 -0.81
N PRO A 147 -9.46 -3.31 -0.19
CA PRO A 147 -9.87 -2.14 0.57
C PRO A 147 -8.96 -1.85 1.78
N LEU A 148 -8.40 -2.88 2.41
CA LEU A 148 -7.49 -2.71 3.55
C LEU A 148 -6.19 -1.99 3.15
N ILE A 149 -5.58 -2.39 2.03
CA ILE A 149 -4.36 -1.76 1.53
C ILE A 149 -4.65 -0.35 1.05
N LEU A 150 -5.76 -0.17 0.34
CA LEU A 150 -6.21 1.14 -0.13
C LEU A 150 -6.39 2.13 1.02
N ASP A 151 -7.00 1.69 2.13
CA ASP A 151 -7.16 2.51 3.34
C ASP A 151 -5.79 2.83 3.98
N MET A 152 -4.88 1.86 4.08
CA MET A 152 -3.53 2.08 4.63
C MET A 152 -2.74 3.10 3.79
N VAL A 153 -2.74 2.98 2.48
CA VAL A 153 -2.06 3.93 1.57
C VAL A 153 -2.71 5.32 1.65
N THR A 154 -4.03 5.38 1.76
CA THR A 154 -4.77 6.63 1.92
C THR A 154 -4.41 7.34 3.23
N ARG A 155 -4.30 6.61 4.34
CA ARG A 155 -3.84 7.15 5.63
C ARG A 155 -2.39 7.63 5.53
N TYR A 156 -1.52 6.84 4.91
CA TYR A 156 -0.15 7.25 4.67
C TYR A 156 -0.09 8.60 3.95
N LEU A 157 -0.81 8.76 2.85
CA LEU A 157 -0.84 10.02 2.07
C LEU A 157 -1.33 11.22 2.88
N ARG A 158 -2.30 11.03 3.77
CA ARG A 158 -2.80 12.12 4.62
C ARG A 158 -1.78 12.62 5.62
N GLU A 159 -0.89 11.76 6.10
CA GLU A 159 0.04 12.06 7.19
C GLU A 159 1.48 12.23 6.74
N ALA A 160 1.86 11.66 5.61
CA ALA A 160 3.23 11.61 5.10
C ALA A 160 3.94 12.98 5.09
N ARG A 161 3.21 14.05 4.74
CA ARG A 161 3.77 15.42 4.74
C ARG A 161 4.33 15.86 6.08
N LYS A 162 3.77 15.39 7.20
CA LYS A 162 4.24 15.74 8.55
C LYS A 162 5.64 15.22 8.83
N TYR A 163 6.07 14.22 8.07
CA TYR A 163 7.34 13.52 8.20
C TYR A 163 8.23 13.67 6.96
N PHE A 164 7.99 14.69 6.13
CA PHE A 164 8.68 14.91 4.86
C PHE A 164 8.71 13.67 3.97
N ALA A 165 7.66 12.87 4.03
CA ALA A 165 7.50 11.65 3.27
C ALA A 165 6.52 11.85 2.11
N GLY A 166 6.74 11.08 1.04
CA GLY A 166 5.90 11.05 -0.14
C GLY A 166 5.79 9.65 -0.72
N ILE A 167 4.85 9.49 -1.67
CA ILE A 167 4.64 8.26 -2.41
C ILE A 167 4.43 8.58 -3.89
N VAL A 168 5.00 7.77 -4.76
CA VAL A 168 4.75 7.78 -6.20
C VAL A 168 4.13 6.45 -6.57
N LEU A 169 2.94 6.51 -7.15
CA LEU A 169 2.19 5.36 -7.64
C LEU A 169 2.27 5.36 -9.17
N ALA A 170 2.81 4.30 -9.77
CA ALA A 170 2.83 4.12 -11.21
C ALA A 170 1.92 2.96 -11.62
N SER A 171 1.22 3.11 -12.75
CA SER A 171 0.36 2.09 -13.34
C SER A 171 0.24 2.31 -14.85
N GLN A 172 0.01 1.25 -15.58
CA GLN A 172 -0.16 1.30 -17.04
C GLN A 172 -1.53 1.86 -17.44
N SER A 173 -2.58 1.61 -16.64
CA SER A 173 -3.93 2.09 -16.94
C SER A 173 -4.66 2.54 -15.68
N VAL A 174 -5.40 3.62 -15.82
CA VAL A 174 -6.30 4.12 -14.76
C VAL A 174 -7.46 3.13 -14.48
N ARG A 175 -7.85 2.34 -15.47
CA ARG A 175 -8.91 1.33 -15.33
C ARG A 175 -8.55 0.24 -14.32
N ASP A 176 -7.26 -0.09 -14.20
CA ASP A 176 -6.79 -1.19 -13.37
C ASP A 176 -6.94 -0.92 -11.87
N TYR A 177 -7.12 0.33 -11.48
CA TYR A 177 -7.46 0.70 -10.10
C TYR A 177 -8.92 0.39 -9.73
N MET A 178 -9.80 0.22 -10.73
CA MET A 178 -11.21 -0.10 -10.57
C MET A 178 -11.56 -1.26 -11.50
N PRO A 179 -11.31 -2.51 -11.13
CA PRO A 179 -11.69 -3.68 -11.93
C PRO A 179 -13.17 -3.65 -12.31
N GLU A 180 -13.50 -4.15 -13.49
CA GLU A 180 -14.83 -4.06 -14.07
C GLU A 180 -15.91 -4.62 -13.14
N GLY A 181 -16.99 -3.85 -12.97
CA GLY A 181 -18.19 -4.25 -12.22
C GLY A 181 -18.19 -3.92 -10.73
N ASP A 182 -17.06 -3.53 -10.13
CA ASP A 182 -17.02 -3.13 -8.73
C ASP A 182 -16.78 -1.62 -8.55
N PHE A 183 -17.87 -0.88 -8.52
CA PHE A 183 -17.86 0.56 -8.22
C PHE A 183 -18.02 0.87 -6.72
N SER A 184 -18.14 -0.13 -5.86
CA SER A 184 -18.37 0.08 -4.42
C SER A 184 -17.21 0.80 -3.73
N GLY A 185 -16.00 0.68 -4.27
CA GLY A 185 -14.79 1.36 -3.80
C GLY A 185 -14.35 2.58 -4.61
N ALA A 186 -15.13 3.00 -5.63
CA ALA A 186 -14.71 4.09 -6.52
C ALA A 186 -14.44 5.42 -5.80
N ASP A 187 -15.20 5.72 -4.74
CA ASP A 187 -14.99 6.92 -3.93
C ASP A 187 -13.66 6.87 -3.17
N ASN A 188 -13.25 5.71 -2.69
CA ASN A 188 -11.96 5.56 -2.02
C ASN A 188 -10.79 5.75 -3.00
N ILE A 189 -10.90 5.24 -4.23
CA ILE A 189 -9.93 5.50 -5.30
C ILE A 189 -9.90 6.98 -5.66
N ARG A 190 -11.05 7.63 -5.77
CA ARG A 190 -11.10 9.08 -6.00
C ARG A 190 -10.39 9.85 -4.90
N ILE A 191 -10.65 9.53 -3.63
CA ILE A 191 -9.98 10.15 -2.48
C ILE A 191 -8.46 9.94 -2.56
N LEU A 192 -7.99 8.74 -2.91
CA LEU A 192 -6.57 8.45 -3.11
C LEU A 192 -5.96 9.41 -4.14
N PHE A 193 -6.60 9.55 -5.30
CA PHE A 193 -6.11 10.44 -6.36
C PHE A 193 -6.21 11.93 -5.98
N GLU A 194 -7.22 12.34 -5.21
CA GLU A 194 -7.34 13.72 -4.68
C GLU A 194 -6.19 14.05 -3.74
N LEU A 195 -5.71 13.10 -2.95
CA LEU A 195 -4.55 13.27 -2.06
C LEU A 195 -3.22 13.38 -2.82
N CYS A 196 -3.15 12.85 -4.06
CA CYS A 196 -1.96 13.01 -4.91
C CYS A 196 -1.86 14.44 -5.44
N GLN A 197 -0.77 15.15 -5.08
CA GLN A 197 -0.54 16.53 -5.51
C GLN A 197 -0.35 16.64 -7.03
N TYR A 198 0.36 15.68 -7.62
CA TYR A 198 0.70 15.65 -9.04
C TYR A 198 0.19 14.37 -9.68
N LYS A 199 -0.49 14.47 -10.81
CA LYS A 199 -1.02 13.34 -11.55
C LYS A 199 -0.60 13.43 -13.00
N PHE A 200 0.34 12.58 -13.40
CA PHE A 200 0.86 12.50 -14.76
C PHE A 200 0.05 11.48 -15.55
N MET A 201 -0.65 11.94 -16.58
CA MET A 201 -1.43 11.11 -17.46
C MET A 201 -0.77 11.01 -18.83
N PHE A 202 -0.14 9.89 -19.10
CA PHE A 202 0.39 9.53 -20.41
C PHE A 202 -0.73 8.96 -21.28
N LYS A 203 -0.40 8.59 -22.52
CA LYS A 203 -1.35 7.98 -23.44
C LYS A 203 -2.10 6.81 -22.81
N GLN A 204 -3.40 6.84 -22.90
CA GLN A 204 -4.31 5.78 -22.45
C GLN A 204 -5.21 5.36 -23.62
N ASP A 205 -5.75 4.15 -23.54
CA ASP A 205 -6.78 3.72 -24.47
C ASP A 205 -8.06 4.59 -24.35
N SER A 206 -8.80 4.72 -25.44
CA SER A 206 -10.05 5.50 -25.47
C SER A 206 -11.09 5.03 -24.45
N SER A 207 -11.08 3.74 -24.09
CA SER A 207 -11.95 3.15 -23.07
C SER A 207 -11.68 3.67 -21.66
N ALA A 208 -10.50 4.23 -21.39
CA ALA A 208 -10.14 4.80 -20.10
C ALA A 208 -10.78 6.18 -19.83
N LYS A 209 -11.31 6.86 -20.85
CA LYS A 209 -11.84 8.23 -20.73
C LYS A 209 -12.92 8.39 -19.65
N GLU A 210 -13.84 7.44 -19.56
CA GLU A 210 -14.89 7.48 -18.54
C GLU A 210 -14.33 7.35 -17.13
N HIS A 211 -13.35 6.45 -16.93
CA HIS A 211 -12.66 6.28 -15.65
C HIS A 211 -11.88 7.54 -15.27
N ILE A 212 -11.18 8.14 -16.23
CA ILE A 212 -10.45 9.40 -16.04
C ILE A 212 -11.41 10.51 -15.60
N ARG A 213 -12.54 10.69 -16.27
CA ARG A 213 -13.56 11.69 -15.89
C ARG A 213 -14.11 11.46 -14.49
N ARG A 214 -14.38 10.20 -14.15
CA ARG A 214 -14.93 9.84 -12.84
C ARG A 214 -13.95 10.09 -11.71
N ILE A 215 -12.66 9.76 -11.92
CA ILE A 215 -11.60 9.90 -10.90
C ILE A 215 -11.15 11.34 -10.76
N PHE A 216 -10.91 12.04 -11.86
CA PHE A 216 -10.29 13.37 -11.84
C PHE A 216 -11.31 14.51 -11.80
N GLY A 217 -12.58 14.23 -12.10
CA GLY A 217 -13.65 15.21 -12.05
C GLY A 217 -13.31 16.49 -12.84
N GLU A 218 -13.38 17.64 -12.15
CA GLU A 218 -13.07 18.96 -12.71
C GLU A 218 -11.55 19.26 -12.80
N GLY A 219 -10.70 18.36 -12.34
CA GLY A 219 -9.22 18.53 -12.37
C GLY A 219 -8.63 18.51 -13.79
N MET A 220 -9.40 18.10 -14.79
CA MET A 220 -9.07 18.14 -16.22
C MET A 220 -10.24 18.64 -17.03
N THR A 221 -9.97 19.47 -18.04
CA THR A 221 -11.00 19.91 -18.98
C THR A 221 -11.45 18.77 -19.91
N PHE A 222 -12.63 18.89 -20.48
CA PHE A 222 -13.14 17.92 -21.45
C PHE A 222 -12.15 17.70 -22.60
N SER A 223 -11.60 18.77 -23.18
CA SER A 223 -10.63 18.67 -24.28
C SER A 223 -9.33 17.98 -23.90
N GLN A 224 -8.85 18.17 -22.67
CA GLN A 224 -7.67 17.45 -22.15
C GLN A 224 -7.93 15.95 -22.06
N VAL A 225 -9.06 15.53 -21.50
CA VAL A 225 -9.41 14.10 -21.44
C VAL A 225 -9.56 13.50 -22.85
N GLU A 226 -10.17 14.24 -23.77
CA GLU A 226 -10.31 13.80 -25.17
C GLU A 226 -8.96 13.68 -25.90
N SER A 227 -7.95 14.46 -25.52
CA SER A 227 -6.62 14.42 -26.13
C SER A 227 -5.77 13.23 -25.67
N ILE A 228 -6.02 12.65 -24.49
CA ILE A 228 -5.18 11.61 -23.89
C ILE A 228 -4.91 10.41 -24.81
N PRO A 229 -5.90 9.84 -25.54
CA PRO A 229 -5.63 8.71 -26.44
C PRO A 229 -4.73 9.04 -27.62
N PHE A 230 -4.57 10.32 -27.94
CA PHE A 230 -3.80 10.81 -29.08
C PHE A 230 -2.41 11.31 -28.69
N LEU A 231 -2.06 11.27 -27.41
CA LEU A 231 -0.73 11.66 -26.93
C LEU A 231 0.35 10.81 -27.59
N GLU A 232 1.46 11.43 -27.96
CA GLU A 232 2.63 10.76 -28.46
C GLU A 232 3.56 10.31 -27.32
N GLN A 233 4.62 9.56 -27.66
CA GLN A 233 5.65 9.18 -26.69
C GLN A 233 6.29 10.41 -26.03
N GLY A 234 6.31 10.41 -24.69
CA GLY A 234 6.82 11.52 -23.88
C GLY A 234 5.81 12.65 -23.63
N GLU A 235 4.69 12.69 -24.37
CA GLU A 235 3.63 13.65 -24.09
C GLU A 235 2.76 13.17 -22.92
N ASN A 236 2.36 14.12 -22.10
CA ASN A 236 1.48 13.85 -20.96
C ASN A 236 0.62 15.07 -20.60
N VAL A 237 -0.43 14.81 -19.86
CA VAL A 237 -1.24 15.82 -19.16
C VAL A 237 -0.91 15.71 -17.68
N LEU A 238 -0.36 16.78 -17.10
CA LEU A 238 -0.11 16.92 -15.68
C LEU A 238 -1.27 17.67 -15.03
N SER A 239 -2.03 17.00 -14.18
CA SER A 239 -3.00 17.66 -13.30
C SER A 239 -2.35 17.94 -11.95
N ILE A 240 -2.42 19.20 -11.51
CA ILE A 240 -1.87 19.69 -10.25
C ILE A 240 -3.02 20.08 -9.34
N ALA A 241 -3.08 19.49 -8.15
CA ALA A 241 -4.16 19.76 -7.20
C ALA A 241 -4.23 21.26 -6.86
N GLY A 242 -5.40 21.88 -7.09
CA GLY A 242 -5.65 23.28 -6.83
C GLY A 242 -5.08 24.27 -7.88
N ALA A 243 -4.38 23.79 -8.93
CA ALA A 243 -3.78 24.67 -9.96
C ALA A 243 -4.26 24.37 -11.39
N GLY A 244 -5.01 23.25 -11.58
CA GLY A 244 -5.50 22.84 -12.89
C GLY A 244 -4.57 21.88 -13.61
N ALA A 245 -4.70 21.75 -14.93
CA ALA A 245 -3.92 20.82 -15.72
C ALA A 245 -3.23 21.48 -16.91
N LEU A 246 -2.04 20.97 -17.25
CA LEU A 246 -1.25 21.41 -18.41
C LEU A 246 -0.76 20.19 -19.21
N GLN A 247 -0.65 20.35 -20.53
CA GLN A 247 -0.08 19.36 -21.42
C GLN A 247 1.35 19.77 -21.77
N PHE A 248 2.28 18.83 -21.72
CA PHE A 248 3.66 19.06 -22.14
C PHE A 248 4.33 17.77 -22.60
N ARG A 249 5.49 17.90 -23.20
CA ARG A 249 6.33 16.78 -23.62
C ARG A 249 7.60 16.74 -22.77
N VAL A 250 7.90 15.59 -22.21
CA VAL A 250 9.19 15.31 -21.59
C VAL A 250 10.22 15.15 -22.70
N TRP A 251 11.28 15.93 -22.65
CA TRP A 251 12.40 15.81 -23.56
C TRP A 251 13.62 15.26 -22.81
N LEU A 252 14.22 14.22 -23.38
CA LEU A 252 15.48 13.66 -22.92
C LEU A 252 16.51 13.72 -24.04
N SER A 253 17.79 13.97 -23.73
CA SER A 253 18.84 13.83 -24.71
C SER A 253 18.96 12.35 -25.15
N ARG A 254 19.36 12.11 -26.40
CA ARG A 254 19.53 10.73 -26.93
C ARG A 254 20.49 9.90 -26.10
N ASP A 255 21.53 10.51 -25.54
CA ASP A 255 22.50 9.82 -24.69
C ASP A 255 21.90 9.39 -23.37
N TYR A 256 21.07 10.24 -22.75
CA TYR A 256 20.32 9.89 -21.55
C TYR A 256 19.29 8.79 -21.80
N GLU A 257 18.54 8.90 -22.90
CA GLU A 257 17.56 7.88 -23.29
C GLU A 257 18.25 6.53 -23.53
N ALA A 258 19.36 6.49 -24.27
CA ALA A 258 20.12 5.27 -24.52
C ALA A 258 20.70 4.66 -23.24
N THR A 259 21.19 5.49 -22.31
CA THR A 259 21.83 5.02 -21.07
C THR A 259 20.82 4.51 -20.05
N LEU A 260 19.70 5.20 -19.87
CA LEU A 260 18.73 4.89 -18.82
C LEU A 260 17.62 3.92 -19.25
N PHE A 261 17.28 3.89 -20.55
CA PHE A 261 16.11 3.16 -21.04
C PHE A 261 16.46 2.13 -22.15
N SER A 262 17.73 1.80 -22.34
CA SER A 262 18.18 0.87 -23.39
C SER A 262 17.69 -0.57 -23.21
N GLY A 263 17.20 -0.95 -22.03
CA GLY A 263 16.67 -2.29 -21.73
C GLY A 263 15.21 -2.53 -22.07
N GLY A 264 14.48 -1.54 -22.58
CA GLY A 264 13.03 -1.57 -22.80
C GLY A 264 12.58 -1.61 -24.26
N ARG A 265 13.40 -2.11 -25.19
CA ARG A 265 13.04 -2.30 -26.61
C ARG A 265 12.97 -3.77 -26.97
#